data_d0d1089aebecaa839ee1f8dfea053ca4
#
_entry.id   d0d1089aebecaa839ee1f8dfea053ca4
#
_cell.length_a   1.000
_cell.length_b   1.000
_cell.length_c   1.000
_cell.angle_alpha   90.00
_cell.angle_beta   90.00
_cell.angle_gamma   90.00
#
_symmetry.space_group_name_H-M   'P 1'
#
loop_
_entity.id
_entity.type
_entity.pdbx_description
1 polymer ?
#
loop_
_entity_poly.entity_id
_entity_poly.type
_entity_poly.pdbx_seq_one_letter_code
_entity_poly.pdbx_strand_id
1 'polypeptide(L)'
;MGNLFSKYFLEKGILETIDYKEINDKNLYEKYKEIKKLFDSFPKKIKKDETFTEDNLIKPILDILGFYYTRQVSIEKKGRSDVPDYLLFVDKNDKEIFDKSEQSERPYNRVSLILEAKRWERELDKGDKEDPVDPSIPSNQILRYLSTIEISSNGKVLWGILTNGKIWRLYYHKFPSRSEGFVEFDLEEIFDEEAQLFNKNFEKFKTFYLLFRKDAFIKTFYRPDKTFLEIALEEGKKWEEKISSDLKDKIFTDVFPQLAKGFLKNFNNINEDLLNEIYNNVLILLYRLLFLFYAEDRSLLPVYDDNYYEYSISKIRNEIKEKIDNNEVLSEVATTYYDRLKNLFKIINLGDRSLKIPSYNGKLFDNNIHEFLEKYSISDKYLIPSIDKLSRNYEEINKPRINYRELSVRQLGTIYEGLLEFKLKIAEENLKIKKEKGREIYEIAKDNENFDIKKGDIYITNDRSERKATGSYYTPDYIVQYIVKHTLEPVINEKVNEF
;
A
#
# COMPACT_ATOMS: atom_id res chain seq x y z
N MET A 1 0.91 9.80 -1.00
CA MET A 1 1.23 8.71 -1.95
C MET A 1 -0.01 7.87 -2.17
N GLY A 2 -0.39 7.61 -3.42
CA GLY A 2 -1.53 6.74 -3.75
C GLY A 2 -1.22 5.26 -3.53
N ASN A 3 -2.27 4.46 -3.57
CA ASN A 3 -2.20 3.01 -3.32
C ASN A 3 -2.60 2.18 -4.55
N LEU A 4 -2.64 2.80 -5.75
CA LEU A 4 -3.04 2.10 -6.98
C LEU A 4 -2.08 0.95 -7.32
N PHE A 5 -0.80 1.18 -7.10
CA PHE A 5 0.25 0.18 -7.22
C PHE A 5 1.13 0.21 -5.97
N SER A 6 1.51 -0.96 -5.46
CA SER A 6 2.45 -1.04 -4.35
C SER A 6 3.84 -0.53 -4.79
N LYS A 7 4.58 0.06 -3.86
CA LYS A 7 5.95 0.49 -4.11
C LYS A 7 6.81 -0.68 -4.59
N TYR A 8 6.59 -1.86 -4.01
CA TYR A 8 7.29 -3.07 -4.40
C TYR A 8 7.00 -3.48 -5.85
N PHE A 9 5.74 -3.38 -6.30
CA PHE A 9 5.41 -3.60 -7.71
C PHE A 9 6.11 -2.58 -8.61
N LEU A 10 6.10 -1.30 -8.26
CA LEU A 10 6.73 -0.25 -9.06
C LEU A 10 8.26 -0.37 -9.13
N GLU A 11 8.91 -0.91 -8.08
CA GLU A 11 10.37 -1.07 -8.01
C GLU A 11 10.86 -2.44 -8.53
N LYS A 12 10.02 -3.48 -8.49
CA LYS A 12 10.40 -4.86 -8.83
C LYS A 12 9.45 -5.54 -9.82
N GLY A 13 8.14 -5.53 -9.52
CA GLY A 13 7.16 -6.24 -10.35
C GLY A 13 7.06 -5.69 -11.77
N ILE A 14 7.14 -4.37 -11.92
CA ILE A 14 7.08 -3.72 -13.24
C ILE A 14 8.25 -4.12 -14.13
N LEU A 15 9.44 -4.39 -13.56
CA LEU A 15 10.63 -4.82 -14.28
C LEU A 15 10.43 -6.17 -14.99
N GLU A 16 9.52 -7.00 -14.45
CA GLU A 16 9.21 -8.31 -15.02
C GLU A 16 8.20 -8.26 -16.16
N THR A 17 7.54 -7.11 -16.36
CA THR A 17 6.56 -6.94 -17.43
C THR A 17 7.22 -6.92 -18.82
N ILE A 18 6.51 -7.42 -19.83
CA ILE A 18 6.97 -7.41 -21.22
C ILE A 18 7.24 -5.98 -21.69
N ASP A 19 6.34 -5.03 -21.37
CA ASP A 19 6.48 -3.63 -21.76
C ASP A 19 7.76 -2.98 -21.21
N TYR A 20 8.19 -3.35 -20.00
CA TYR A 20 9.43 -2.83 -19.41
C TYR A 20 10.67 -3.41 -20.09
N LYS A 21 10.63 -4.71 -20.47
CA LYS A 21 11.73 -5.42 -21.11
C LYS A 21 11.89 -5.03 -22.58
N GLU A 22 10.79 -4.78 -23.29
CA GLU A 22 10.77 -4.50 -24.72
C GLU A 22 10.94 -3.01 -25.06
N ILE A 23 10.81 -2.10 -24.09
CA ILE A 23 10.98 -0.67 -24.38
C ILE A 23 12.43 -0.37 -24.78
N ASN A 24 12.60 0.35 -25.88
CA ASN A 24 13.93 0.74 -26.36
C ASN A 24 14.51 1.86 -25.48
N ASP A 25 15.50 1.52 -24.66
CA ASP A 25 16.12 2.45 -23.70
C ASP A 25 16.79 3.67 -24.39
N LYS A 26 17.30 3.52 -25.61
CA LYS A 26 17.88 4.65 -26.37
C LYS A 26 16.80 5.67 -26.76
N ASN A 27 15.68 5.20 -27.27
CA ASN A 27 14.56 6.07 -27.62
C ASN A 27 13.94 6.68 -26.35
N LEU A 28 13.84 5.92 -25.28
CA LEU A 28 13.36 6.39 -23.99
C LEU A 28 14.26 7.46 -23.39
N TYR A 29 15.58 7.32 -23.53
CA TYR A 29 16.54 8.30 -23.06
C TYR A 29 16.43 9.65 -23.83
N GLU A 30 16.09 9.61 -25.10
CA GLU A 30 15.77 10.86 -25.82
C GLU A 30 14.52 11.53 -25.25
N LYS A 31 13.46 10.77 -24.92
CA LYS A 31 12.26 11.29 -24.25
C LYS A 31 12.58 11.85 -22.87
N TYR A 32 13.44 11.17 -22.10
CA TYR A 32 13.94 11.68 -20.83
C TYR A 32 14.59 13.05 -20.99
N LYS A 33 15.49 13.21 -21.95
CA LYS A 33 16.17 14.49 -22.23
C LYS A 33 15.19 15.58 -22.67
N GLU A 34 14.23 15.25 -23.54
CA GLU A 34 13.22 16.19 -24.00
C GLU A 34 12.40 16.73 -22.85
N ILE A 35 11.85 15.84 -21.97
CA ILE A 35 11.03 16.28 -20.82
C ILE A 35 11.90 17.00 -19.79
N LYS A 36 13.10 16.49 -19.49
CA LYS A 36 14.04 17.17 -18.59
C LYS A 36 14.34 18.60 -19.06
N LYS A 37 14.61 18.79 -20.35
CA LYS A 37 14.87 20.11 -20.91
C LYS A 37 13.68 21.08 -20.73
N LEU A 38 12.44 20.59 -20.93
CA LEU A 38 11.23 21.40 -20.68
C LEU A 38 11.16 21.76 -19.20
N PHE A 39 11.39 20.80 -18.31
CA PHE A 39 11.33 20.98 -16.87
C PHE A 39 12.42 21.94 -16.34
N ASP A 40 13.65 21.83 -16.83
CA ASP A 40 14.78 22.69 -16.44
C ASP A 40 14.61 24.14 -16.97
N SER A 41 14.02 24.28 -18.16
CA SER A 41 13.75 25.60 -18.75
C SER A 41 12.49 26.27 -18.19
N PHE A 42 11.65 25.53 -17.46
CA PHE A 42 10.43 26.07 -16.88
C PHE A 42 10.74 27.02 -15.72
N PRO A 43 10.24 28.28 -15.75
CA PRO A 43 10.55 29.27 -14.72
C PRO A 43 9.76 29.00 -13.44
N LYS A 44 10.35 28.27 -12.52
CA LYS A 44 9.75 27.82 -11.25
C LYS A 44 9.26 28.95 -10.32
N LYS A 45 9.67 30.18 -10.54
CA LYS A 45 9.31 31.36 -9.72
C LYS A 45 8.10 32.16 -10.23
N ILE A 46 7.46 31.76 -11.33
CA ILE A 46 6.28 32.43 -11.86
C ILE A 46 5.07 32.05 -11.01
N LYS A 47 4.53 33.07 -10.32
CA LYS A 47 3.34 32.88 -9.47
C LYS A 47 2.06 32.73 -10.33
N LYS A 48 1.29 31.69 -10.09
CA LYS A 48 -0.19 31.65 -10.21
C LYS A 48 -0.82 31.66 -11.62
N ASP A 49 -0.11 31.36 -12.70
CA ASP A 49 -0.75 31.21 -14.01
C ASP A 49 -0.86 29.73 -14.40
N GLU A 50 -2.09 29.19 -14.33
CA GLU A 50 -2.40 27.81 -14.73
C GLU A 50 -2.20 27.62 -16.23
N THR A 51 -2.67 28.58 -17.03
CA THR A 51 -2.51 28.57 -18.50
C THR A 51 -1.02 28.54 -18.90
N PHE A 52 -0.18 29.29 -18.19
CA PHE A 52 1.26 29.27 -18.44
C PHE A 52 1.88 27.88 -18.15
N THR A 53 1.47 27.26 -17.04
CA THR A 53 1.92 25.90 -16.69
C THR A 53 1.45 24.87 -17.72
N GLU A 54 0.21 24.98 -18.18
CA GLU A 54 -0.33 24.14 -19.24
C GLU A 54 0.46 24.27 -20.55
N ASP A 55 0.63 25.50 -21.03
CA ASP A 55 1.19 25.76 -22.36
C ASP A 55 2.70 25.47 -22.45
N ASN A 56 3.44 25.69 -21.37
CA ASN A 56 4.91 25.59 -21.38
C ASN A 56 5.45 24.28 -20.78
N LEU A 57 4.61 23.51 -20.08
CA LEU A 57 5.07 22.28 -19.43
C LEU A 57 4.11 21.11 -19.67
N ILE A 58 2.83 21.21 -19.31
CA ILE A 58 1.91 20.08 -19.32
C ILE A 58 1.62 19.61 -20.75
N LYS A 59 1.22 20.50 -21.66
CA LYS A 59 0.93 20.16 -23.07
C LYS A 59 2.15 19.58 -23.79
N PRO A 60 3.34 20.19 -23.73
CA PRO A 60 4.54 19.61 -24.34
C PRO A 60 4.85 18.21 -23.81
N ILE A 61 4.63 17.95 -22.50
CA ILE A 61 4.80 16.59 -21.94
C ILE A 61 3.74 15.64 -22.50
N LEU A 62 2.48 16.06 -22.62
CA LEU A 62 1.41 15.23 -23.22
C LEU A 62 1.73 14.87 -24.68
N ASP A 63 2.29 15.81 -25.45
CA ASP A 63 2.73 15.55 -26.82
C ASP A 63 3.85 14.51 -26.87
N ILE A 64 4.82 14.58 -25.95
CA ILE A 64 5.92 13.59 -25.83
C ILE A 64 5.37 12.21 -25.38
N LEU A 65 4.35 12.19 -24.52
CA LEU A 65 3.64 10.97 -24.10
C LEU A 65 2.76 10.41 -25.24
N GLY A 66 2.50 11.21 -26.30
CA GLY A 66 1.86 10.82 -27.54
C GLY A 66 0.35 10.96 -27.57
N PHE A 67 -0.26 11.70 -26.67
CA PHE A 67 -1.70 11.93 -26.65
C PHE A 67 -2.18 12.98 -27.65
N TYR A 68 -3.42 12.81 -28.07
CA TYR A 68 -4.22 13.84 -28.71
C TYR A 68 -5.21 14.36 -27.68
N TYR A 69 -5.58 15.63 -27.70
CA TYR A 69 -6.46 16.19 -26.66
C TYR A 69 -7.39 17.28 -27.18
N THR A 70 -8.55 17.40 -26.50
CA THR A 70 -9.52 18.49 -26.67
C THR A 70 -9.69 19.20 -25.36
N ARG A 71 -9.65 20.55 -25.40
CA ARG A 71 -9.59 21.39 -24.20
C ARG A 71 -10.99 21.79 -23.73
N GLN A 72 -11.19 21.83 -22.40
CA GLN A 72 -12.33 22.41 -21.70
C GLN A 72 -13.72 21.98 -22.27
N VAL A 73 -13.97 20.69 -22.30
CA VAL A 73 -15.25 20.15 -22.75
C VAL A 73 -16.19 19.97 -21.56
N SER A 74 -17.33 20.66 -21.60
CA SER A 74 -18.40 20.47 -20.63
C SER A 74 -19.01 19.08 -20.76
N ILE A 75 -19.01 18.32 -19.67
CA ILE A 75 -19.69 17.04 -19.55
C ILE A 75 -21.01 17.30 -18.85
N GLU A 76 -22.11 17.31 -19.59
CA GLU A 76 -23.42 17.64 -19.06
C GLU A 76 -24.02 16.49 -18.25
N LYS A 77 -24.48 16.81 -17.03
CA LYS A 77 -25.35 15.99 -16.21
C LYS A 77 -26.50 16.87 -15.74
N LYS A 78 -27.70 16.32 -15.51
CA LYS A 78 -28.86 17.07 -15.00
C LYS A 78 -28.44 18.04 -13.88
N GLY A 79 -28.42 19.35 -14.19
CA GLY A 79 -28.22 20.42 -13.24
C GLY A 79 -26.78 20.80 -12.88
N ARG A 80 -25.73 20.14 -13.42
CA ARG A 80 -24.32 20.47 -13.23
C ARG A 80 -23.51 20.24 -14.49
N SER A 81 -22.58 21.12 -14.76
CA SER A 81 -21.59 20.99 -15.82
C SER A 81 -20.23 20.72 -15.18
N ASP A 82 -19.68 19.54 -15.38
CA ASP A 82 -18.31 19.21 -15.00
C ASP A 82 -17.42 19.41 -16.23
N VAL A 83 -16.34 20.19 -16.07
CA VAL A 83 -15.45 20.58 -17.18
C VAL A 83 -14.01 20.25 -16.80
N PRO A 84 -13.53 19.04 -17.13
CA PRO A 84 -12.10 18.76 -17.02
C PRO A 84 -11.33 19.62 -18.03
N ASP A 85 -10.10 19.98 -17.70
CA ASP A 85 -9.27 20.81 -18.57
C ASP A 85 -9.02 20.16 -19.93
N TYR A 86 -8.83 18.83 -19.92
CA TYR A 86 -8.59 18.06 -21.16
C TYR A 86 -9.33 16.73 -21.18
N LEU A 87 -9.88 16.40 -22.34
CA LEU A 87 -10.20 15.03 -22.74
C LEU A 87 -9.05 14.51 -23.60
N LEU A 88 -8.47 13.37 -23.22
CA LEU A 88 -7.32 12.78 -23.89
C LEU A 88 -7.73 11.57 -24.73
N PHE A 89 -7.11 11.46 -25.90
CA PHE A 89 -7.36 10.42 -26.90
C PHE A 89 -6.03 9.75 -27.26
N VAL A 90 -6.04 8.45 -27.39
CA VAL A 90 -4.90 7.64 -27.87
C VAL A 90 -4.89 7.56 -29.40
N ASP A 91 -6.02 7.76 -30.03
CA ASP A 91 -6.20 7.75 -31.48
C ASP A 91 -6.61 9.12 -32.01
N LYS A 92 -5.96 9.54 -33.12
CA LYS A 92 -6.23 10.85 -33.74
C LYS A 92 -7.62 10.92 -34.39
N ASN A 93 -8.08 9.83 -34.99
CA ASN A 93 -9.37 9.76 -35.65
C ASN A 93 -10.51 9.85 -34.61
N ASP A 94 -10.34 9.20 -33.46
CA ASP A 94 -11.31 9.31 -32.35
C ASP A 94 -11.46 10.75 -31.86
N LYS A 95 -10.34 11.49 -31.76
CA LYS A 95 -10.37 12.92 -31.43
C LYS A 95 -11.09 13.72 -32.53
N GLU A 96 -10.77 13.50 -33.80
CA GLU A 96 -11.39 14.23 -34.90
C GLU A 96 -12.90 13.98 -34.99
N ILE A 97 -13.36 12.74 -34.77
CA ILE A 97 -14.79 12.43 -34.72
C ILE A 97 -15.44 13.15 -33.55
N PHE A 98 -14.83 13.12 -32.38
CA PHE A 98 -15.34 13.80 -31.19
C PHE A 98 -15.50 15.31 -31.40
N ASP A 99 -14.46 15.98 -31.98
CA ASP A 99 -14.45 17.42 -32.20
C ASP A 99 -15.47 17.88 -33.25
N LYS A 100 -15.75 17.02 -34.23
CA LYS A 100 -16.74 17.32 -35.29
C LYS A 100 -18.19 17.06 -34.88
N SER A 101 -18.41 16.35 -33.75
CA SER A 101 -19.75 16.03 -33.26
C SER A 101 -20.37 17.22 -32.54
N GLU A 102 -21.69 17.41 -32.71
CA GLU A 102 -22.44 18.38 -31.93
C GLU A 102 -22.39 18.05 -30.44
N GLN A 103 -22.48 19.05 -29.56
CA GLN A 103 -22.29 18.89 -28.14
C GLN A 103 -23.20 17.80 -27.52
N SER A 104 -24.46 17.74 -27.93
CA SER A 104 -25.45 16.77 -27.46
C SER A 104 -25.19 15.33 -27.92
N GLU A 105 -24.38 15.15 -28.99
CA GLU A 105 -24.12 13.86 -29.64
C GLU A 105 -22.67 13.40 -29.49
N ARG A 106 -21.89 14.10 -28.67
CA ARG A 106 -20.47 13.78 -28.48
C ARG A 106 -20.24 12.35 -28.02
N PRO A 107 -19.42 11.57 -28.73
CA PRO A 107 -19.17 10.17 -28.42
C PRO A 107 -18.13 10.04 -27.29
N TYR A 108 -18.52 10.29 -26.03
CA TYR A 108 -17.62 10.20 -24.87
C TYR A 108 -16.98 8.82 -24.71
N ASN A 109 -17.58 7.80 -25.29
CA ASN A 109 -16.99 6.45 -25.30
C ASN A 109 -15.75 6.30 -26.19
N ARG A 110 -15.36 7.34 -26.94
CA ARG A 110 -14.08 7.42 -27.69
C ARG A 110 -12.98 8.10 -26.91
N VAL A 111 -13.31 8.79 -25.82
CA VAL A 111 -12.33 9.38 -24.91
C VAL A 111 -11.59 8.25 -24.19
N SER A 112 -10.27 8.39 -24.04
CA SER A 112 -9.44 7.38 -23.37
C SER A 112 -9.28 7.66 -21.89
N LEU A 113 -9.04 8.94 -21.52
CA LEU A 113 -8.94 9.40 -20.15
C LEU A 113 -9.16 10.91 -20.07
N ILE A 114 -9.32 11.44 -18.86
CA ILE A 114 -9.41 12.88 -18.61
C ILE A 114 -8.12 13.39 -17.96
N LEU A 115 -7.88 14.69 -18.08
CA LEU A 115 -6.81 15.36 -17.34
C LEU A 115 -7.32 16.65 -16.72
N GLU A 116 -6.94 16.86 -15.47
CA GLU A 116 -7.08 18.09 -14.71
C GLU A 116 -5.70 18.68 -14.48
N ALA A 117 -5.50 19.90 -14.96
CA ALA A 117 -4.27 20.65 -14.82
C ALA A 117 -4.38 21.64 -13.66
N LYS A 118 -3.28 21.94 -13.00
CA LYS A 118 -3.18 22.97 -11.99
C LYS A 118 -1.90 23.79 -12.20
N ARG A 119 -1.92 25.01 -11.74
CA ARG A 119 -0.74 25.87 -11.76
C ARG A 119 0.42 25.23 -10.99
N TRP A 120 1.63 25.53 -11.38
CA TRP A 120 2.85 25.15 -10.66
C TRP A 120 2.73 25.46 -9.16
N GLU A 121 3.24 24.58 -8.29
CA GLU A 121 3.18 24.68 -6.82
C GLU A 121 1.77 24.57 -6.19
N ARG A 122 0.70 24.37 -6.96
CA ARG A 122 -0.62 24.10 -6.38
C ARG A 122 -0.61 22.76 -5.65
N GLU A 123 -0.89 22.78 -4.33
CA GLU A 123 -1.06 21.53 -3.58
C GLU A 123 -2.30 20.78 -4.08
N LEU A 124 -2.13 19.48 -4.39
CA LEU A 124 -3.20 18.70 -5.03
C LEU A 124 -4.25 18.17 -4.05
N ASP A 125 -3.92 18.11 -2.75
CA ASP A 125 -4.81 17.57 -1.70
C ASP A 125 -5.37 18.65 -0.76
N LYS A 126 -5.10 19.92 -1.02
CA LYS A 126 -5.62 21.03 -0.22
C LYS A 126 -6.36 22.05 -1.07
N GLY A 127 -7.41 22.61 -0.48
CA GLY A 127 -8.07 23.80 -1.01
C GLY A 127 -7.15 25.02 -0.92
N ASP A 128 -7.33 25.97 -1.81
CA ASP A 128 -6.65 27.27 -1.77
C ASP A 128 -7.69 28.39 -1.60
N LYS A 129 -7.92 28.79 -0.35
CA LYS A 129 -8.90 29.84 -0.01
C LYS A 129 -8.47 31.22 -0.52
N GLU A 130 -7.20 31.40 -0.87
CA GLU A 130 -6.66 32.65 -1.41
C GLU A 130 -6.79 32.68 -2.94
N ASP A 131 -7.13 31.57 -3.58
CA ASP A 131 -7.42 31.52 -5.01
C ASP A 131 -8.92 31.76 -5.25
N PRO A 132 -9.28 32.99 -5.76
CA PRO A 132 -10.69 33.31 -5.99
C PRO A 132 -11.31 32.57 -7.17
N VAL A 133 -10.48 31.96 -8.04
CA VAL A 133 -10.94 31.26 -9.25
C VAL A 133 -11.19 29.78 -8.95
N ASP A 134 -10.29 29.15 -8.21
CA ASP A 134 -10.42 27.71 -7.86
C ASP A 134 -10.01 27.43 -6.40
N PRO A 135 -10.91 27.68 -5.43
CA PRO A 135 -10.65 27.39 -4.03
C PRO A 135 -10.78 25.89 -3.69
N SER A 136 -11.13 25.06 -4.66
CA SER A 136 -11.45 23.64 -4.45
C SER A 136 -10.21 22.79 -4.18
N ILE A 137 -10.44 21.54 -3.78
CA ILE A 137 -9.38 20.53 -3.61
C ILE A 137 -9.23 19.78 -4.94
N PRO A 138 -8.08 19.89 -5.64
CA PRO A 138 -7.88 19.29 -6.96
C PRO A 138 -8.11 17.77 -7.01
N SER A 139 -7.67 17.03 -5.97
CA SER A 139 -7.92 15.58 -5.90
C SER A 139 -9.41 15.23 -5.82
N ASN A 140 -10.25 16.06 -5.22
CA ASN A 140 -11.70 15.86 -5.22
C ASN A 140 -12.33 16.24 -6.58
N GLN A 141 -11.77 17.22 -7.29
CA GLN A 141 -12.26 17.59 -8.63
C GLN A 141 -12.10 16.44 -9.62
N ILE A 142 -10.89 15.88 -9.73
CA ILE A 142 -10.64 14.78 -10.68
C ILE A 142 -11.54 13.56 -10.40
N LEU A 143 -11.79 13.22 -9.12
CA LEU A 143 -12.66 12.12 -8.74
C LEU A 143 -14.12 12.38 -9.12
N ARG A 144 -14.59 13.62 -8.99
CA ARG A 144 -15.91 14.03 -9.43
C ARG A 144 -16.04 13.93 -10.95
N TYR A 145 -15.06 14.44 -11.70
CA TYR A 145 -15.05 14.37 -13.16
C TYR A 145 -15.00 12.94 -13.67
N LEU A 146 -14.22 12.06 -13.02
CA LEU A 146 -14.20 10.63 -13.34
C LEU A 146 -15.57 9.97 -13.13
N SER A 147 -16.29 10.35 -12.07
CA SER A 147 -17.64 9.83 -11.82
C SER A 147 -18.63 10.27 -12.91
N THR A 148 -18.51 11.50 -13.41
CA THR A 148 -19.39 12.04 -14.45
C THR A 148 -19.07 11.44 -15.81
N ILE A 149 -17.79 11.38 -16.20
CA ILE A 149 -17.38 10.85 -17.50
C ILE A 149 -17.61 9.33 -17.61
N GLU A 150 -17.49 8.59 -16.51
CA GLU A 150 -17.81 7.15 -16.49
C GLU A 150 -19.24 6.93 -16.98
N ILE A 151 -20.20 7.69 -16.46
CA ILE A 151 -21.62 7.58 -16.86
C ILE A 151 -21.78 7.97 -18.33
N SER A 152 -21.22 9.11 -18.74
CA SER A 152 -21.35 9.64 -20.11
C SER A 152 -20.67 8.76 -21.17
N SER A 153 -19.62 8.01 -20.77
CA SER A 153 -18.89 7.10 -21.64
C SER A 153 -19.41 5.65 -21.59
N ASN A 154 -20.52 5.37 -20.89
CA ASN A 154 -21.03 4.02 -20.65
C ASN A 154 -19.96 3.10 -19.99
N GLY A 155 -19.24 3.62 -19.01
CA GLY A 155 -18.25 2.87 -18.23
C GLY A 155 -16.88 2.66 -18.93
N LYS A 156 -16.61 3.33 -20.04
CA LYS A 156 -15.34 3.15 -20.77
C LYS A 156 -14.20 4.01 -20.25
N VAL A 157 -14.48 5.24 -19.83
CA VAL A 157 -13.46 6.17 -19.30
C VAL A 157 -13.33 5.97 -17.81
N LEU A 158 -12.24 5.31 -17.39
CA LEU A 158 -11.98 4.92 -16.01
C LEU A 158 -10.69 5.54 -15.46
N TRP A 159 -9.94 6.24 -16.29
CA TRP A 159 -8.63 6.78 -15.94
C TRP A 159 -8.63 8.31 -15.99
N GLY A 160 -7.88 8.92 -15.09
CA GLY A 160 -7.71 10.37 -15.06
C GLY A 160 -6.31 10.77 -14.58
N ILE A 161 -5.77 11.81 -15.18
CA ILE A 161 -4.50 12.42 -14.77
C ILE A 161 -4.80 13.72 -14.03
N LEU A 162 -4.19 13.89 -12.85
CA LEU A 162 -4.14 15.16 -12.13
C LEU A 162 -2.68 15.62 -12.06
N THR A 163 -2.40 16.85 -12.49
CA THR A 163 -1.03 17.35 -12.48
C THR A 163 -0.96 18.86 -12.26
N ASN A 164 0.11 19.31 -11.58
CA ASN A 164 0.54 20.70 -11.53
C ASN A 164 1.85 20.94 -12.31
N GLY A 165 2.18 20.01 -13.23
CA GLY A 165 3.42 20.03 -13.99
C GLY A 165 4.61 19.39 -13.27
N LYS A 166 4.71 19.54 -11.94
CA LYS A 166 5.71 18.88 -11.09
C LYS A 166 5.25 17.50 -10.67
N ILE A 167 4.09 17.42 -10.04
CA ILE A 167 3.48 16.17 -9.56
C ILE A 167 2.52 15.65 -10.63
N TRP A 168 2.65 14.38 -10.95
CA TRP A 168 1.78 13.67 -11.88
C TRP A 168 1.13 12.50 -11.17
N ARG A 169 -0.22 12.48 -11.15
CA ARG A 169 -1.03 11.41 -10.58
C ARG A 169 -1.87 10.76 -11.66
N LEU A 170 -1.85 9.43 -11.72
CA LEU A 170 -2.75 8.64 -12.56
C LEU A 170 -3.76 7.94 -11.67
N TYR A 171 -5.03 8.33 -11.77
CA TYR A 171 -6.16 7.78 -11.02
C TYR A 171 -6.85 6.67 -11.79
N TYR A 172 -7.28 5.63 -11.06
CA TYR A 172 -8.15 4.58 -11.55
C TYR A 172 -9.47 4.57 -10.79
N HIS A 173 -10.59 4.88 -11.48
CA HIS A 173 -11.88 5.13 -10.87
C HIS A 173 -12.51 3.91 -10.19
N LYS A 174 -12.18 2.68 -10.61
CA LYS A 174 -12.70 1.43 -10.02
C LYS A 174 -11.87 0.92 -8.84
N PHE A 175 -10.87 1.67 -8.39
CA PHE A 175 -10.14 1.30 -7.17
C PHE A 175 -11.06 1.41 -5.94
N PRO A 176 -11.03 0.44 -4.99
CA PRO A 176 -11.95 0.39 -3.84
C PRO A 176 -11.99 1.68 -3.01
N SER A 177 -10.81 2.25 -2.70
CA SER A 177 -10.69 3.56 -2.07
C SER A 177 -10.37 4.60 -3.14
N ARG A 178 -11.40 5.24 -3.72
CA ARG A 178 -11.25 6.18 -4.83
C ARG A 178 -10.23 7.30 -4.55
N SER A 179 -10.20 7.82 -3.33
CA SER A 179 -9.26 8.87 -2.91
C SER A 179 -7.80 8.39 -2.86
N GLU A 180 -7.56 7.09 -2.74
CA GLU A 180 -6.24 6.47 -2.71
C GLU A 180 -5.88 5.74 -4.02
N GLY A 181 -6.83 5.63 -4.95
CA GLY A 181 -6.71 4.87 -6.20
C GLY A 181 -5.87 5.57 -7.26
N PHE A 182 -4.69 6.07 -6.90
CA PHE A 182 -3.75 6.70 -7.82
C PHE A 182 -2.31 6.25 -7.60
N VAL A 183 -1.48 6.44 -8.63
CA VAL A 183 -0.03 6.41 -8.55
C VAL A 183 0.52 7.80 -8.79
N GLU A 184 1.57 8.19 -8.07
CA GLU A 184 2.14 9.54 -8.07
C GLU A 184 3.62 9.52 -8.41
N PHE A 185 4.03 10.46 -9.26
CA PHE A 185 5.43 10.71 -9.59
C PHE A 185 5.73 12.20 -9.43
N ASP A 186 6.85 12.51 -8.76
CA ASP A 186 7.43 13.85 -8.69
C ASP A 186 8.54 13.95 -9.75
N LEU A 187 8.32 14.74 -10.78
CA LEU A 187 9.31 14.95 -11.84
C LEU A 187 10.54 15.72 -11.36
N GLU A 188 10.40 16.56 -10.33
CA GLU A 188 11.54 17.26 -9.72
C GLU A 188 12.48 16.24 -9.07
N GLU A 189 11.95 15.25 -8.34
CA GLU A 189 12.76 14.16 -7.78
C GLU A 189 13.40 13.28 -8.87
N ILE A 190 12.68 13.02 -9.98
CA ILE A 190 13.19 12.21 -11.09
C ILE A 190 14.34 12.92 -11.84
N PHE A 191 14.29 14.25 -11.95
CA PHE A 191 15.29 15.03 -12.69
C PHE A 191 16.37 15.66 -11.81
N ASP A 192 16.36 15.40 -10.49
CA ASP A 192 17.38 15.90 -9.57
C ASP A 192 18.76 15.27 -9.87
N GLU A 193 19.75 16.11 -10.18
CA GLU A 193 21.12 15.70 -10.51
C GLU A 193 22.03 15.55 -9.28
N GLU A 194 21.65 16.12 -8.12
CA GLU A 194 22.50 16.08 -6.92
C GLU A 194 22.58 14.69 -6.28
N ALA A 195 21.62 13.84 -6.53
CA ALA A 195 21.69 12.44 -6.15
C ALA A 195 22.60 11.70 -7.15
N GLN A 196 23.74 11.18 -6.74
CA GLN A 196 24.67 10.29 -7.49
C GLN A 196 23.99 8.99 -8.01
N LEU A 197 22.75 9.07 -8.49
CA LEU A 197 21.84 7.96 -8.72
C LEU A 197 21.18 8.04 -10.11
N PHE A 198 21.91 8.53 -11.13
CA PHE A 198 21.39 8.63 -12.49
C PHE A 198 20.62 7.37 -12.95
N ASN A 199 21.16 6.17 -12.74
CA ASN A 199 20.49 4.92 -13.12
C ASN A 199 19.14 4.77 -12.42
N LYS A 200 19.07 5.06 -11.11
CA LYS A 200 17.82 4.94 -10.34
C LYS A 200 16.77 5.97 -10.78
N ASN A 201 17.18 7.17 -11.09
CA ASN A 201 16.31 8.23 -11.58
C ASN A 201 15.78 7.92 -12.99
N PHE A 202 16.62 7.36 -13.84
CA PHE A 202 16.21 6.89 -15.17
C PHE A 202 15.23 5.70 -15.09
N GLU A 203 15.42 4.77 -14.18
CA GLU A 203 14.45 3.68 -13.93
C GLU A 203 13.10 4.21 -13.41
N LYS A 204 13.10 5.19 -12.50
CA LYS A 204 11.87 5.88 -12.09
C LYS A 204 11.19 6.57 -13.26
N PHE A 205 11.96 7.25 -14.12
CA PHE A 205 11.43 7.84 -15.35
C PHE A 205 10.84 6.80 -16.28
N LYS A 206 11.52 5.66 -16.48
CA LYS A 206 11.03 4.54 -17.29
C LYS A 206 9.69 4.05 -16.80
N THR A 207 9.54 3.90 -15.47
CA THR A 207 8.28 3.53 -14.84
C THR A 207 7.19 4.59 -15.06
N PHE A 208 7.51 5.88 -14.85
CA PHE A 208 6.59 6.99 -15.15
C PHE A 208 6.14 6.94 -16.61
N TYR A 209 7.09 6.87 -17.55
CA TYR A 209 6.77 6.87 -18.98
C TYR A 209 5.90 5.68 -19.39
N LEU A 210 6.19 4.48 -18.87
CA LEU A 210 5.40 3.28 -19.15
C LEU A 210 3.95 3.40 -18.70
N LEU A 211 3.69 4.04 -17.54
CA LEU A 211 2.34 4.18 -16.98
C LEU A 211 1.57 5.34 -17.60
N PHE A 212 2.26 6.42 -18.04
CA PHE A 212 1.61 7.64 -18.51
C PHE A 212 1.57 7.80 -20.02
N ARG A 213 2.36 7.05 -20.82
CA ARG A 213 2.32 7.12 -22.27
C ARG A 213 1.00 6.61 -22.84
N LYS A 214 0.57 7.12 -24.01
CA LYS A 214 -0.68 6.68 -24.66
C LYS A 214 -0.77 5.16 -24.85
N ASP A 215 0.37 4.49 -25.13
CA ASP A 215 0.42 3.05 -25.35
C ASP A 215 0.04 2.24 -24.11
N ALA A 216 0.06 2.84 -22.92
CA ALA A 216 -0.40 2.18 -21.70
C ALA A 216 -1.92 1.90 -21.72
N PHE A 217 -2.69 2.67 -22.48
CA PHE A 217 -4.14 2.64 -22.54
C PHE A 217 -4.69 1.86 -23.74
N ILE A 218 -3.84 1.33 -24.60
CA ILE A 218 -4.23 0.57 -25.79
C ILE A 218 -3.71 -0.86 -25.72
N LYS A 219 -4.38 -1.76 -26.45
CA LYS A 219 -3.89 -3.10 -26.74
C LYS A 219 -2.83 -3.00 -27.85
N THR A 220 -1.78 -3.78 -27.75
CA THR A 220 -0.68 -3.79 -28.73
C THR A 220 -0.45 -5.19 -29.29
N PHE A 221 0.43 -5.32 -30.26
CA PHE A 221 0.80 -6.63 -30.80
C PHE A 221 1.32 -7.59 -29.73
N TYR A 222 2.07 -7.08 -28.75
CA TYR A 222 2.63 -7.88 -27.64
C TYR A 222 1.59 -8.23 -26.57
N ARG A 223 0.46 -7.55 -26.51
CA ARG A 223 -0.64 -7.73 -25.55
C ARG A 223 -1.98 -7.46 -26.24
N PRO A 224 -2.43 -8.42 -27.07
CA PRO A 224 -3.63 -8.24 -27.88
C PRO A 224 -4.93 -8.23 -27.06
N ASP A 225 -4.92 -8.82 -25.89
CA ASP A 225 -6.13 -9.00 -25.07
C ASP A 225 -6.32 -7.89 -24.04
N LYS A 226 -5.22 -7.28 -23.53
CA LYS A 226 -5.24 -6.31 -22.44
C LYS A 226 -4.36 -5.11 -22.71
N THR A 227 -4.72 -3.97 -22.12
CA THR A 227 -3.87 -2.79 -22.04
C THR A 227 -2.75 -3.02 -21.02
N PHE A 228 -1.68 -2.22 -21.10
CA PHE A 228 -0.60 -2.31 -20.11
C PHE A 228 -1.10 -2.02 -18.69
N LEU A 229 -2.01 -1.05 -18.54
CA LEU A 229 -2.54 -0.69 -17.22
C LEU A 229 -3.40 -1.82 -16.63
N GLU A 230 -4.17 -2.55 -17.44
CA GLU A 230 -4.90 -3.74 -16.96
C GLU A 230 -3.94 -4.84 -16.49
N ILE A 231 -2.86 -5.09 -17.23
CA ILE A 231 -1.80 -6.02 -16.81
C ILE A 231 -1.14 -5.54 -15.54
N ALA A 232 -0.78 -4.26 -15.44
CA ALA A 232 -0.14 -3.70 -14.26
C ALA A 232 -1.03 -3.82 -13.01
N LEU A 233 -2.35 -3.62 -13.13
CA LEU A 233 -3.30 -3.82 -12.03
C LEU A 233 -3.35 -5.28 -11.57
N GLU A 234 -3.37 -6.23 -12.50
CA GLU A 234 -3.38 -7.65 -12.18
C GLU A 234 -2.07 -8.13 -11.56
N GLU A 235 -0.96 -7.74 -12.14
CA GLU A 235 0.37 -8.09 -11.61
C GLU A 235 0.61 -7.40 -10.26
N GLY A 236 0.25 -6.13 -10.11
CA GLY A 236 0.33 -5.42 -8.84
C GLY A 236 -0.39 -6.17 -7.72
N LYS A 237 -1.60 -6.65 -8.00
CA LYS A 237 -2.37 -7.46 -7.04
C LYS A 237 -1.69 -8.78 -6.69
N LYS A 238 -1.11 -9.50 -7.67
CA LYS A 238 -0.36 -10.75 -7.41
C LYS A 238 0.86 -10.50 -6.51
N TRP A 239 1.57 -9.39 -6.74
CA TRP A 239 2.69 -8.99 -5.90
C TRP A 239 2.29 -8.65 -4.47
N GLU A 240 1.16 -7.97 -4.27
CA GLU A 240 0.60 -7.72 -2.95
C GLU A 240 0.22 -9.03 -2.22
N GLU A 241 -0.41 -9.96 -2.92
CA GLU A 241 -0.77 -11.28 -2.39
C GLU A 241 0.49 -12.08 -1.98
N LYS A 242 1.56 -12.00 -2.78
CA LYS A 242 2.84 -12.64 -2.47
C LYS A 242 3.47 -12.07 -1.19
N ILE A 243 3.57 -10.74 -1.06
CA ILE A 243 4.10 -10.09 0.15
C ILE A 243 3.30 -10.52 1.39
N SER A 244 1.98 -10.54 1.28
CA SER A 244 1.09 -10.98 2.36
C SER A 244 1.31 -12.43 2.74
N SER A 245 1.52 -13.33 1.77
CA SER A 245 1.82 -14.74 2.00
C SER A 245 3.17 -14.92 2.69
N ASP A 246 4.22 -14.26 2.18
CA ASP A 246 5.57 -14.35 2.73
C ASP A 246 5.62 -13.83 4.17
N LEU A 247 4.92 -12.72 4.46
CA LEU A 247 4.82 -12.18 5.82
C LEU A 247 4.06 -13.16 6.74
N LYS A 248 2.96 -13.75 6.26
CA LYS A 248 2.21 -14.75 6.99
C LYS A 248 3.10 -15.92 7.36
N ASP A 249 3.82 -16.51 6.40
CA ASP A 249 4.68 -17.65 6.63
C ASP A 249 5.79 -17.32 7.65
N LYS A 250 6.43 -16.16 7.56
CA LYS A 250 7.42 -15.71 8.55
C LYS A 250 6.83 -15.55 9.96
N ILE A 251 5.64 -15.00 10.06
CA ILE A 251 4.97 -14.87 11.35
C ILE A 251 4.81 -16.26 11.99
N PHE A 252 4.39 -17.25 11.22
CA PHE A 252 4.14 -18.59 11.73
C PHE A 252 5.41 -19.37 12.07
N THR A 253 6.36 -19.37 11.15
CA THR A 253 7.56 -20.20 11.31
C THR A 253 8.55 -19.64 12.32
N ASP A 254 8.63 -18.32 12.41
CA ASP A 254 9.71 -17.66 13.13
C ASP A 254 9.23 -16.77 14.28
N VAL A 255 8.35 -15.80 13.98
CA VAL A 255 8.04 -14.71 14.91
C VAL A 255 7.21 -15.24 16.08
N PHE A 256 6.12 -15.92 15.78
CA PHE A 256 5.18 -16.42 16.79
C PHE A 256 5.85 -17.40 17.78
N PRO A 257 6.61 -18.42 17.34
CA PRO A 257 7.33 -19.32 18.23
C PRO A 257 8.35 -18.59 19.11
N GLN A 258 9.04 -17.61 18.54
CA GLN A 258 10.06 -16.84 19.25
C GLN A 258 9.45 -16.00 20.38
N LEU A 259 8.33 -15.31 20.12
CA LEU A 259 7.60 -14.54 21.12
C LEU A 259 7.03 -15.46 22.22
N ALA A 260 6.47 -16.62 21.85
CA ALA A 260 5.96 -17.59 22.79
C ALA A 260 7.07 -18.15 23.70
N LYS A 261 8.22 -18.49 23.14
CA LYS A 261 9.42 -18.89 23.92
C LYS A 261 9.85 -17.80 24.90
N GLY A 262 9.78 -16.54 24.47
CA GLY A 262 10.10 -15.40 25.32
C GLY A 262 9.19 -15.30 26.56
N PHE A 263 7.88 -15.45 26.39
CA PHE A 263 6.93 -15.45 27.53
C PHE A 263 7.11 -16.65 28.45
N LEU A 264 7.36 -17.82 27.90
CA LEU A 264 7.55 -19.04 28.68
C LEU A 264 8.69 -18.96 29.67
N LYS A 265 9.70 -18.15 29.42
CA LYS A 265 10.81 -17.91 30.37
C LYS A 265 10.38 -17.29 31.70
N ASN A 266 9.16 -16.75 31.80
CA ASN A 266 8.60 -16.26 33.04
C ASN A 266 8.04 -17.36 33.96
N PHE A 267 7.99 -18.62 33.50
CA PHE A 267 7.31 -19.72 34.19
C PHE A 267 8.20 -20.94 34.38
N ASN A 268 8.10 -21.56 35.55
CA ASN A 268 8.84 -22.81 35.85
C ASN A 268 8.01 -24.06 35.51
N ASN A 269 6.68 -23.95 35.65
CA ASN A 269 5.75 -25.08 35.38
C ASN A 269 4.87 -24.70 34.18
N ILE A 270 4.85 -25.55 33.19
CA ILE A 270 4.12 -25.32 31.94
C ILE A 270 3.05 -26.39 31.81
N ASN A 271 1.79 -25.99 31.63
CA ASN A 271 0.64 -26.83 31.35
C ASN A 271 -0.12 -26.32 30.13
N GLU A 272 -1.12 -27.07 29.67
CA GLU A 272 -1.92 -26.70 28.49
C GLU A 272 -2.65 -25.37 28.64
N ASP A 273 -3.20 -25.09 29.83
CA ASP A 273 -3.91 -23.82 30.10
C ASP A 273 -2.98 -22.63 29.96
N LEU A 274 -1.76 -22.71 30.49
CA LEU A 274 -0.73 -21.69 30.35
C LEU A 274 -0.30 -21.54 28.88
N LEU A 275 -0.18 -22.61 28.12
CA LEU A 275 0.14 -22.55 26.70
C LEU A 275 -0.95 -21.83 25.92
N ASN A 276 -2.22 -22.09 26.22
CA ASN A 276 -3.34 -21.40 25.59
C ASN A 276 -3.37 -19.90 26.00
N GLU A 277 -3.08 -19.59 27.25
CA GLU A 277 -2.97 -18.21 27.71
C GLU A 277 -1.83 -17.47 26.99
N ILE A 278 -0.65 -18.09 26.90
CA ILE A 278 0.50 -17.52 26.17
C ILE A 278 0.15 -17.35 24.68
N TYR A 279 -0.46 -18.35 24.06
CA TYR A 279 -0.89 -18.29 22.68
C TYR A 279 -1.77 -17.06 22.40
N ASN A 280 -2.82 -16.87 23.21
CA ASN A 280 -3.74 -15.75 23.07
C ASN A 280 -3.03 -14.39 23.25
N ASN A 281 -2.12 -14.31 24.23
CA ASN A 281 -1.41 -13.06 24.48
C ASN A 281 -0.32 -12.74 23.44
N VAL A 282 0.32 -13.76 22.88
CA VAL A 282 1.22 -13.58 21.72
C VAL A 282 0.45 -13.07 20.51
N LEU A 283 -0.77 -13.59 20.26
CA LEU A 283 -1.64 -13.06 19.20
C LEU A 283 -1.92 -11.57 19.42
N ILE A 284 -2.32 -11.19 20.62
CA ILE A 284 -2.62 -9.78 20.94
C ILE A 284 -1.39 -8.91 20.76
N LEU A 285 -0.22 -9.34 21.25
CA LEU A 285 1.04 -8.60 21.05
C LEU A 285 1.36 -8.43 19.55
N LEU A 286 1.17 -9.49 18.77
CA LEU A 286 1.40 -9.46 17.33
C LEU A 286 0.47 -8.47 16.62
N TYR A 287 -0.81 -8.44 16.99
CA TYR A 287 -1.76 -7.47 16.45
C TYR A 287 -1.42 -6.03 16.85
N ARG A 288 -0.97 -5.79 18.08
CA ARG A 288 -0.47 -4.47 18.51
C ARG A 288 0.71 -4.04 17.62
N LEU A 289 1.67 -4.92 17.35
CA LEU A 289 2.82 -4.64 16.50
C LEU A 289 2.41 -4.36 15.04
N LEU A 290 1.57 -5.23 14.46
CA LEU A 290 1.09 -5.07 13.08
C LEU A 290 0.27 -3.78 12.92
N PHE A 291 -0.57 -3.44 13.90
CA PHE A 291 -1.32 -2.18 13.92
C PHE A 291 -0.37 -0.97 13.94
N LEU A 292 0.65 -0.98 14.80
CA LEU A 292 1.60 0.13 14.91
C LEU A 292 2.41 0.29 13.62
N PHE A 293 2.90 -0.80 13.03
CA PHE A 293 3.61 -0.75 11.76
C PHE A 293 2.73 -0.15 10.67
N TYR A 294 1.48 -0.60 10.58
CA TYR A 294 0.51 -0.09 9.62
C TYR A 294 0.18 1.39 9.87
N ALA A 295 -0.11 1.77 11.11
CA ALA A 295 -0.51 3.12 11.46
C ALA A 295 0.63 4.14 11.22
N GLU A 296 1.86 3.80 11.57
CA GLU A 296 3.02 4.67 11.34
C GLU A 296 3.40 4.74 9.86
N ASP A 297 3.45 3.61 9.16
CA ASP A 297 3.79 3.59 7.74
C ASP A 297 2.71 4.32 6.89
N ARG A 298 1.46 4.42 7.36
CA ARG A 298 0.37 5.24 6.77
C ARG A 298 0.30 6.68 7.28
N SER A 299 1.21 7.07 8.16
CA SER A 299 1.22 8.41 8.77
C SER A 299 -0.09 8.73 9.52
N LEU A 300 -0.79 7.71 10.04
CA LEU A 300 -1.92 7.88 10.95
C LEU A 300 -1.45 8.29 12.35
N LEU A 301 -0.19 8.00 12.67
CA LEU A 301 0.54 8.48 13.83
C LEU A 301 1.60 9.50 13.39
N PRO A 302 1.91 10.53 14.18
CA PRO A 302 2.74 11.66 13.76
C PRO A 302 4.25 11.35 13.76
N VAL A 303 4.68 10.35 13.01
CA VAL A 303 6.09 9.86 12.93
C VAL A 303 7.09 10.92 12.47
N TYR A 304 6.61 12.02 11.87
CA TYR A 304 7.43 13.16 11.44
C TYR A 304 7.59 14.24 12.54
N ASP A 305 6.93 14.07 13.70
CA ASP A 305 7.09 14.91 14.87
C ASP A 305 8.18 14.30 15.76
N ASP A 306 9.27 15.01 15.99
CA ASP A 306 10.42 14.54 16.74
C ASP A 306 10.04 14.06 18.16
N ASN A 307 9.05 14.72 18.79
CA ASN A 307 8.59 14.33 20.13
C ASN A 307 7.95 12.94 20.13
N TYR A 308 7.10 12.65 19.13
CA TYR A 308 6.49 11.33 19.00
C TYR A 308 7.53 10.29 18.53
N TYR A 309 8.42 10.67 17.59
CA TYR A 309 9.39 9.75 17.00
C TYR A 309 10.21 9.04 18.09
N GLU A 310 10.54 9.71 19.19
CA GLU A 310 11.29 9.12 20.32
C GLU A 310 10.60 7.88 20.92
N TYR A 311 9.27 7.80 20.86
CA TYR A 311 8.46 6.67 21.36
C TYR A 311 8.06 5.70 20.25
N SER A 312 8.22 6.06 18.99
CA SER A 312 7.68 5.38 17.82
C SER A 312 8.22 3.96 17.63
N ILE A 313 7.37 3.10 17.04
CA ILE A 313 7.83 1.78 16.60
C ILE A 313 8.85 1.90 15.47
N SER A 314 8.82 2.97 14.70
CA SER A 314 9.80 3.26 13.63
C SER A 314 11.20 3.47 14.19
N LYS A 315 11.36 4.21 15.31
CA LYS A 315 12.64 4.35 15.99
C LYS A 315 13.12 3.00 16.53
N ILE A 316 12.24 2.25 17.18
CA ILE A 316 12.54 0.91 17.69
C ILE A 316 13.03 0.00 16.55
N ARG A 317 12.36 0.01 15.39
CA ARG A 317 12.78 -0.78 14.21
C ARG A 317 14.19 -0.41 13.71
N ASN A 318 14.51 0.88 13.67
CA ASN A 318 15.81 1.35 13.21
C ASN A 318 16.94 0.93 14.16
N GLU A 319 16.76 1.10 15.47
CA GLU A 319 17.74 0.67 16.47
C GLU A 319 17.93 -0.86 16.47
N ILE A 320 16.84 -1.62 16.34
CA ILE A 320 16.90 -3.09 16.25
C ILE A 320 17.66 -3.52 15.00
N LYS A 321 17.42 -2.86 13.86
CA LYS A 321 18.16 -3.11 12.63
C LYS A 321 19.66 -2.95 12.84
N GLU A 322 20.08 -1.84 13.46
CA GLU A 322 21.50 -1.57 13.74
C GLU A 322 22.11 -2.65 14.63
N LYS A 323 21.42 -3.05 15.70
CA LYS A 323 21.89 -4.12 16.61
C LYS A 323 22.06 -5.46 15.90
N ILE A 324 21.09 -5.84 15.08
CA ILE A 324 21.15 -7.11 14.33
C ILE A 324 22.24 -7.08 13.26
N ASP A 325 22.36 -5.97 12.53
CA ASP A 325 23.37 -5.83 11.45
C ASP A 325 24.80 -5.79 12.02
N ASN A 326 24.97 -5.26 13.25
CA ASN A 326 26.23 -5.27 13.99
C ASN A 326 26.50 -6.58 14.75
N ASN A 327 25.60 -7.58 14.67
CA ASN A 327 25.71 -8.85 15.40
C ASN A 327 25.88 -8.66 16.92
N GLU A 328 25.21 -7.67 17.52
CA GLU A 328 25.30 -7.43 18.96
C GLU A 328 24.74 -8.62 19.75
N VAL A 329 25.38 -8.90 20.90
CA VAL A 329 24.89 -9.95 21.82
C VAL A 329 23.63 -9.46 22.51
N LEU A 330 22.52 -10.22 22.35
CA LEU A 330 21.22 -9.88 22.91
C LEU A 330 21.05 -10.47 24.30
N SER A 331 20.56 -9.65 25.23
CA SER A 331 20.36 -10.05 26.62
C SER A 331 19.20 -11.04 26.81
N GLU A 332 19.44 -12.09 27.59
CA GLU A 332 18.41 -13.05 28.00
C GLU A 332 17.53 -12.51 29.15
N VAL A 333 17.99 -11.46 29.84
CA VAL A 333 17.35 -10.93 31.05
C VAL A 333 16.74 -9.55 30.82
N ALA A 334 17.44 -8.66 30.09
CA ALA A 334 16.94 -7.31 29.84
C ALA A 334 15.66 -7.33 28.98
N THR A 335 14.71 -6.47 29.36
CA THR A 335 13.39 -6.30 28.69
C THR A 335 13.23 -4.90 28.12
N THR A 336 14.34 -4.28 27.75
CA THR A 336 14.41 -2.86 27.34
C THR A 336 13.42 -2.49 26.25
N TYR A 337 13.35 -3.30 25.20
CA TYR A 337 12.44 -3.04 24.09
C TYR A 337 10.99 -3.39 24.40
N TYR A 338 10.75 -4.38 25.28
CA TYR A 338 9.41 -4.70 25.72
C TYR A 338 8.81 -3.58 26.60
N ASP A 339 9.61 -2.99 27.47
CA ASP A 339 9.18 -1.88 28.32
C ASP A 339 8.89 -0.61 27.49
N ARG A 340 9.67 -0.37 26.44
CA ARG A 340 9.39 0.70 25.48
C ARG A 340 8.07 0.44 24.72
N LEU A 341 7.80 -0.80 24.33
CA LEU A 341 6.52 -1.16 23.70
C LEU A 341 5.35 -0.96 24.66
N LYS A 342 5.46 -1.37 25.93
CA LYS A 342 4.40 -1.11 26.93
C LYS A 342 4.09 0.39 27.06
N ASN A 343 5.14 1.22 27.09
CA ASN A 343 4.97 2.67 27.14
C ASN A 343 4.25 3.19 25.86
N LEU A 344 4.65 2.74 24.67
CA LEU A 344 4.01 3.12 23.43
C LEU A 344 2.52 2.65 23.41
N PHE A 345 2.23 1.42 23.84
CA PHE A 345 0.86 0.92 23.93
C PHE A 345 -0.02 1.78 24.84
N LYS A 346 0.54 2.24 25.97
CA LYS A 346 -0.15 3.15 26.90
C LYS A 346 -0.43 4.51 26.23
N ILE A 347 0.54 5.08 25.51
CA ILE A 347 0.36 6.34 24.76
C ILE A 347 -0.77 6.19 23.73
N ILE A 348 -0.80 5.09 22.99
CA ILE A 348 -1.86 4.85 21.99
C ILE A 348 -3.22 4.67 22.64
N ASN A 349 -3.30 3.94 23.76
CA ASN A 349 -4.56 3.70 24.45
C ASN A 349 -5.16 4.98 25.04
N LEU A 350 -4.38 5.70 25.82
CA LEU A 350 -4.83 6.86 26.59
C LEU A 350 -4.80 8.17 25.78
N GLY A 351 -3.99 8.22 24.73
CA GLY A 351 -3.64 9.45 24.03
C GLY A 351 -2.63 10.28 24.82
N ASP A 352 -1.99 11.20 24.12
CA ASP A 352 -1.08 12.19 24.71
C ASP A 352 -1.13 13.49 23.90
N ARG A 353 -1.61 14.57 24.51
CA ARG A 353 -1.75 15.87 23.84
C ARG A 353 -0.41 16.49 23.45
N SER A 354 0.65 16.25 24.25
CA SER A 354 1.99 16.78 23.98
C SER A 354 2.61 16.12 22.75
N LEU A 355 2.25 14.86 22.50
CA LEU A 355 2.66 14.07 21.36
C LEU A 355 1.67 14.16 20.17
N LYS A 356 0.60 14.96 20.32
CA LYS A 356 -0.49 15.09 19.32
C LYS A 356 -1.19 13.76 19.00
N ILE A 357 -1.23 12.84 19.96
CA ILE A 357 -1.88 11.54 19.84
C ILE A 357 -3.27 11.62 20.48
N PRO A 358 -4.36 11.41 19.73
CA PRO A 358 -5.69 11.23 20.31
C PRO A 358 -5.78 9.88 21.04
N SER A 359 -6.67 9.77 22.01
CA SER A 359 -6.98 8.46 22.58
C SER A 359 -7.68 7.59 21.55
N TYR A 360 -7.07 6.46 21.19
CA TYR A 360 -7.70 5.48 20.30
C TYR A 360 -8.72 4.59 21.05
N ASN A 361 -8.63 4.51 22.38
CA ASN A 361 -9.56 3.86 23.28
C ASN A 361 -10.17 2.53 22.76
N GLY A 362 -9.33 1.75 22.08
CA GLY A 362 -9.71 0.46 21.50
C GLY A 362 -9.33 -0.69 22.42
N LYS A 363 -10.17 -1.73 22.48
CA LYS A 363 -9.93 -2.92 23.31
C LYS A 363 -8.54 -3.55 23.11
N LEU A 364 -7.96 -3.42 21.93
CA LEU A 364 -6.64 -3.99 21.59
C LEU A 364 -5.52 -3.48 22.51
N PHE A 365 -5.53 -2.20 22.87
CA PHE A 365 -4.48 -1.57 23.68
C PHE A 365 -4.88 -1.39 25.15
N ASP A 366 -6.06 -1.86 25.56
CA ASP A 366 -6.53 -1.72 26.94
C ASP A 366 -5.77 -2.69 27.86
N ASN A 367 -5.00 -2.12 28.80
CA ASN A 367 -4.19 -2.87 29.73
C ASN A 367 -5.04 -3.62 30.78
N ASN A 368 -6.25 -3.15 31.07
CA ASN A 368 -7.15 -3.82 32.02
C ASN A 368 -7.77 -5.10 31.41
N ILE A 369 -7.88 -5.14 30.08
CA ILE A 369 -8.36 -6.35 29.37
C ILE A 369 -7.22 -7.34 29.16
N HIS A 370 -5.99 -6.84 28.97
CA HIS A 370 -4.81 -7.64 28.63
C HIS A 370 -3.74 -7.59 29.72
N GLU A 371 -4.13 -7.90 30.96
CA GLU A 371 -3.27 -7.88 32.16
C GLU A 371 -2.01 -8.74 32.02
N PHE A 372 -2.09 -9.85 31.30
CA PHE A 372 -0.95 -10.74 31.04
C PHE A 372 0.23 -10.00 30.41
N LEU A 373 -0.02 -9.16 29.40
CA LEU A 373 1.01 -8.39 28.69
C LEU A 373 1.63 -7.29 29.58
N GLU A 374 0.95 -6.85 30.62
CA GLU A 374 1.50 -5.91 31.61
C GLU A 374 2.34 -6.64 32.67
N LYS A 375 1.86 -7.81 33.09
CA LYS A 375 2.49 -8.59 34.17
C LYS A 375 3.77 -9.29 33.74
N TYR A 376 3.78 -9.85 32.53
CA TYR A 376 4.90 -10.62 32.01
C TYR A 376 5.60 -9.89 30.88
N SER A 377 6.92 -10.08 30.76
CA SER A 377 7.76 -9.41 29.77
C SER A 377 8.54 -10.43 28.94
N ILE A 378 8.93 -10.02 27.74
CA ILE A 378 9.80 -10.79 26.84
C ILE A 378 11.19 -10.16 26.87
N SER A 379 12.24 -10.95 27.07
CA SER A 379 13.61 -10.44 27.01
C SER A 379 14.04 -10.06 25.60
N ASP A 380 15.02 -9.17 25.52
CA ASP A 380 15.54 -8.61 24.27
C ASP A 380 16.03 -9.72 23.32
N LYS A 381 16.55 -10.85 23.84
CA LYS A 381 16.96 -12.02 23.05
C LYS A 381 15.84 -12.59 22.18
N TYR A 382 14.60 -12.54 22.64
CA TYR A 382 13.43 -13.09 21.91
C TYR A 382 12.67 -12.01 21.16
N LEU A 383 12.57 -10.81 21.72
CA LEU A 383 11.77 -9.73 21.13
C LEU A 383 12.46 -9.07 19.94
N ILE A 384 13.75 -8.76 20.06
CA ILE A 384 14.51 -8.06 19.01
C ILE A 384 14.48 -8.82 17.68
N PRO A 385 14.82 -10.13 17.61
CA PRO A 385 14.76 -10.86 16.35
C PRO A 385 13.33 -10.96 15.78
N SER A 386 12.32 -11.02 16.65
CA SER A 386 10.93 -11.07 16.24
C SER A 386 10.48 -9.77 15.55
N ILE A 387 10.80 -8.61 16.15
CA ILE A 387 10.51 -7.30 15.55
C ILE A 387 11.31 -7.11 14.26
N ASP A 388 12.59 -7.54 14.23
CA ASP A 388 13.41 -7.42 13.04
C ASP A 388 12.83 -8.21 11.85
N LYS A 389 12.42 -9.46 12.08
CA LYS A 389 11.79 -10.31 11.06
C LYS A 389 10.46 -9.76 10.57
N LEU A 390 9.70 -9.09 11.42
CA LEU A 390 8.50 -8.34 11.01
C LEU A 390 8.85 -7.07 10.24
N SER A 391 10.01 -6.49 10.48
CA SER A 391 10.40 -5.19 9.94
C SER A 391 11.10 -5.26 8.60
N ARG A 392 11.77 -6.37 8.28
CA ARG A 392 12.64 -6.49 7.11
C ARG A 392 12.33 -7.73 6.26
N ASN A 393 12.47 -7.58 4.94
CA ASN A 393 12.33 -8.70 4.02
C ASN A 393 13.65 -9.46 3.88
N TYR A 394 13.73 -10.63 4.50
CA TYR A 394 14.91 -11.51 4.51
C TYR A 394 15.10 -12.31 3.21
N GLU A 395 14.12 -12.32 2.31
CA GLU A 395 14.25 -12.95 0.99
C GLU A 395 15.15 -12.13 0.05
N GLU A 396 15.38 -10.87 0.37
CA GLU A 396 16.25 -9.99 -0.39
C GLU A 396 17.61 -9.77 0.29
N ILE A 397 18.67 -9.72 -0.53
CA ILE A 397 20.08 -9.60 -0.07
C ILE A 397 20.28 -8.41 0.88
N ASN A 398 19.65 -7.26 0.58
CA ASN A 398 19.78 -6.04 1.37
C ASN A 398 18.79 -5.95 2.54
N LYS A 399 17.97 -6.98 2.75
CA LYS A 399 16.93 -7.04 3.78
C LYS A 399 16.15 -5.70 3.90
N PRO A 400 15.50 -5.23 2.82
CA PRO A 400 14.82 -3.95 2.84
C PRO A 400 13.70 -3.93 3.87
N ARG A 401 13.37 -2.73 4.34
CA ARG A 401 12.25 -2.51 5.26
C ARG A 401 10.92 -2.91 4.58
N ILE A 402 10.12 -3.70 5.26
CA ILE A 402 8.74 -4.01 4.86
C ILE A 402 7.91 -2.75 5.07
N ASN A 403 7.21 -2.31 4.03
CA ASN A 403 6.30 -1.19 4.07
C ASN A 403 4.87 -1.68 4.31
N TYR A 404 4.39 -1.54 5.53
CA TYR A 404 3.04 -1.97 5.92
C TYR A 404 1.92 -1.11 5.33
N ARG A 405 2.23 0.07 4.77
CA ARG A 405 1.28 0.91 4.04
C ARG A 405 0.64 0.17 2.86
N GLU A 406 1.38 -0.74 2.26
CA GLU A 406 0.98 -1.50 1.08
C GLU A 406 0.01 -2.65 1.41
N LEU A 407 -0.06 -3.05 2.68
CA LEU A 407 -1.00 -4.08 3.11
C LEU A 407 -2.40 -3.47 3.26
N SER A 408 -3.39 -4.10 2.63
CA SER A 408 -4.79 -3.78 2.87
C SER A 408 -5.25 -4.29 4.24
N VAL A 409 -6.30 -3.69 4.78
CA VAL A 409 -6.95 -4.20 6.01
C VAL A 409 -7.38 -5.66 5.86
N ARG A 410 -7.78 -6.05 4.65
CA ARG A 410 -8.14 -7.44 4.32
C ARG A 410 -6.95 -8.39 4.44
N GLN A 411 -5.77 -8.00 3.97
CA GLN A 411 -4.56 -8.82 4.06
C GLN A 411 -4.12 -8.99 5.51
N LEU A 412 -4.19 -7.93 6.33
CA LEU A 412 -3.99 -8.02 7.77
C LEU A 412 -5.02 -8.95 8.41
N GLY A 413 -6.29 -8.89 7.98
CA GLY A 413 -7.34 -9.81 8.39
C GLY A 413 -7.04 -11.27 8.01
N THR A 414 -6.51 -11.54 6.83
CA THR A 414 -6.12 -12.88 6.39
C THR A 414 -4.95 -13.45 7.22
N ILE A 415 -3.99 -12.60 7.61
CA ILE A 415 -2.93 -12.97 8.55
C ILE A 415 -3.55 -13.37 9.90
N TYR A 416 -4.49 -12.55 10.40
CA TYR A 416 -5.24 -12.83 11.63
C TYR A 416 -5.97 -14.17 11.59
N GLU A 417 -6.81 -14.39 10.56
CA GLU A 417 -7.54 -15.67 10.39
C GLU A 417 -6.61 -16.87 10.34
N GLY A 418 -5.48 -16.72 9.63
CA GLY A 418 -4.49 -17.78 9.54
C GLY A 418 -3.89 -18.12 10.90
N LEU A 419 -3.68 -17.11 11.78
CA LEU A 419 -3.15 -17.34 13.13
C LEU A 419 -4.11 -18.15 14.02
N LEU A 420 -5.42 -18.03 13.83
CA LEU A 420 -6.42 -18.79 14.60
C LEU A 420 -6.45 -20.30 14.30
N GLU A 421 -5.77 -20.74 13.23
CA GLU A 421 -5.70 -22.19 12.87
C GLU A 421 -4.64 -22.96 13.66
N PHE A 422 -3.84 -22.31 14.49
CA PHE A 422 -2.67 -22.92 15.11
C PHE A 422 -2.83 -23.06 16.62
N LYS A 423 -2.09 -24.01 17.20
CA LYS A 423 -1.96 -24.22 18.66
C LYS A 423 -0.51 -24.38 19.04
N LEU A 424 -0.16 -23.91 20.22
CA LEU A 424 1.12 -24.19 20.84
C LEU A 424 1.07 -25.55 21.53
N LYS A 425 2.09 -26.36 21.28
CA LYS A 425 2.30 -27.65 21.98
C LYS A 425 3.73 -27.76 22.46
N ILE A 426 3.97 -28.58 23.48
CA ILE A 426 5.30 -28.98 23.92
C ILE A 426 5.57 -30.32 23.29
N ALA A 427 6.76 -30.49 22.74
CA ALA A 427 7.22 -31.77 22.23
C ALA A 427 7.46 -32.75 23.41
N GLU A 428 6.65 -33.78 23.54
CA GLU A 428 6.82 -34.80 24.56
C GLU A 428 8.02 -35.71 24.24
N GLU A 429 8.35 -35.82 22.96
CA GLU A 429 9.52 -36.54 22.42
C GLU A 429 10.20 -35.70 21.33
N ASN A 430 11.39 -36.12 20.87
CA ASN A 430 12.01 -35.49 19.72
C ASN A 430 11.14 -35.69 18.47
N LEU A 431 10.84 -34.62 17.74
CA LEU A 431 9.95 -34.68 16.59
C LEU A 431 10.68 -34.35 15.28
N LYS A 432 10.27 -35.05 14.23
CA LYS A 432 10.68 -34.82 12.85
C LYS A 432 9.53 -34.21 12.06
N ILE A 433 9.82 -33.23 11.26
CA ILE A 433 8.83 -32.56 10.42
C ILE A 433 8.84 -33.18 9.04
N LYS A 434 7.71 -33.78 8.64
CA LYS A 434 7.47 -34.24 7.27
C LYS A 434 6.49 -33.32 6.57
N LYS A 435 6.74 -33.05 5.29
CA LYS A 435 5.80 -32.31 4.43
C LYS A 435 5.04 -33.27 3.55
N GLU A 436 3.76 -33.50 3.83
CA GLU A 436 2.87 -34.27 2.98
C GLU A 436 1.71 -33.40 2.45
N LYS A 437 1.57 -33.40 1.12
CA LYS A 437 0.50 -32.61 0.43
C LYS A 437 0.40 -31.16 0.89
N GLY A 438 1.55 -30.52 1.15
CA GLY A 438 1.64 -29.12 1.60
C GLY A 438 1.29 -28.94 3.09
N ARG A 439 1.30 -30.00 3.90
CA ARG A 439 1.08 -29.96 5.35
C ARG A 439 2.31 -30.43 6.08
N GLU A 440 2.61 -29.80 7.20
CA GLU A 440 3.60 -30.30 8.14
C GLU A 440 2.95 -31.32 9.05
N ILE A 441 3.54 -32.51 9.06
CA ILE A 441 3.16 -33.64 9.94
C ILE A 441 4.33 -33.84 10.89
N TYR A 442 4.03 -33.91 12.19
CA TYR A 442 5.01 -34.11 13.24
C TYR A 442 5.02 -35.57 13.65
N GLU A 443 6.13 -36.25 13.41
CA GLU A 443 6.34 -37.64 13.78
C GLU A 443 7.41 -37.73 14.84
N ILE A 444 7.29 -38.71 15.76
CA ILE A 444 8.33 -39.01 16.75
C ILE A 444 9.57 -39.46 16.00
N ALA A 445 10.70 -38.79 16.24
CA ALA A 445 11.98 -39.22 15.70
C ALA A 445 12.42 -40.51 16.37
N LYS A 446 12.87 -41.51 15.57
CA LYS A 446 13.40 -42.79 16.11
C LYS A 446 14.79 -42.58 16.72
N ASP A 447 15.19 -43.48 17.61
CA ASP A 447 16.53 -43.44 18.20
C ASP A 447 17.59 -43.40 17.10
N ASN A 448 18.53 -42.42 17.22
CA ASN A 448 19.58 -42.09 16.25
C ASN A 448 19.14 -41.42 14.93
N GLU A 449 17.88 -41.00 14.79
CA GLU A 449 17.46 -40.13 13.67
C GLU A 449 17.69 -38.64 14.00
N ASN A 450 17.96 -37.82 12.96
CA ASN A 450 17.93 -36.37 13.09
C ASN A 450 16.51 -35.93 13.41
N PHE A 451 16.38 -34.98 14.33
CA PHE A 451 15.09 -34.40 14.71
C PHE A 451 15.12 -32.87 14.45
N ASP A 452 13.94 -32.32 14.15
CA ASP A 452 13.76 -30.92 13.88
C ASP A 452 13.36 -30.15 15.15
N ILE A 453 12.63 -30.83 16.08
CA ILE A 453 12.13 -30.26 17.34
C ILE A 453 12.57 -31.19 18.47
N LYS A 454 13.24 -30.60 19.46
CA LYS A 454 13.73 -31.33 20.64
C LYS A 454 12.61 -31.55 21.66
N LYS A 455 12.67 -32.67 22.38
CA LYS A 455 11.84 -32.90 23.56
C LYS A 455 11.89 -31.73 24.53
N GLY A 456 10.71 -31.23 24.94
CA GLY A 456 10.55 -30.06 25.78
C GLY A 456 10.52 -28.72 25.03
N ASP A 457 10.82 -28.71 23.73
CA ASP A 457 10.67 -27.50 22.91
C ASP A 457 9.22 -27.28 22.51
N ILE A 458 8.87 -25.98 22.28
CA ILE A 458 7.56 -25.59 21.83
C ILE A 458 7.53 -25.64 20.31
N TYR A 459 6.43 -26.14 19.81
CA TYR A 459 6.12 -26.12 18.39
C TYR A 459 4.67 -25.70 18.14
N ILE A 460 4.40 -25.30 16.92
CA ILE A 460 3.07 -24.85 16.48
C ILE A 460 2.47 -25.97 15.64
N THR A 461 1.26 -26.40 15.99
CA THR A 461 0.49 -27.35 15.18
C THR A 461 -0.65 -26.63 14.47
N ASN A 462 -0.95 -27.05 13.24
CA ASN A 462 -2.13 -26.58 12.52
C ASN A 462 -3.35 -27.43 12.91
N ASP A 463 -4.30 -26.84 13.64
CA ASP A 463 -5.58 -27.47 13.98
C ASP A 463 -6.74 -26.77 13.29
N ARG A 464 -7.02 -27.19 12.05
CA ARG A 464 -8.14 -26.65 11.23
C ARG A 464 -9.52 -26.90 11.82
N SER A 465 -9.65 -27.67 12.90
CA SER A 465 -10.93 -27.99 13.52
C SER A 465 -11.56 -26.79 14.22
N GLU A 466 -10.77 -25.93 14.83
CA GLU A 466 -11.26 -24.74 15.53
C GLU A 466 -11.81 -23.66 14.60
N ARG A 467 -11.19 -23.42 13.46
CA ARG A 467 -11.70 -22.43 12.48
C ARG A 467 -13.08 -22.82 11.96
N LYS A 468 -13.32 -24.13 11.75
CA LYS A 468 -14.65 -24.62 11.38
C LYS A 468 -15.64 -24.49 12.52
N ALA A 469 -15.20 -24.65 13.77
CA ALA A 469 -16.04 -24.55 14.95
C ALA A 469 -16.41 -23.09 15.28
N THR A 470 -15.49 -22.14 15.07
CA THR A 470 -15.73 -20.71 15.35
C THR A 470 -16.41 -19.98 14.21
N GLY A 471 -16.43 -20.53 12.99
CA GLY A 471 -17.00 -19.90 11.80
C GLY A 471 -16.35 -18.55 11.43
N SER A 472 -15.10 -18.32 11.87
CA SER A 472 -14.39 -17.05 11.67
C SER A 472 -13.84 -16.95 10.25
N TYR A 473 -14.67 -16.43 9.34
CA TYR A 473 -14.29 -16.17 7.95
C TYR A 473 -14.63 -14.74 7.56
N TYR A 474 -13.71 -14.06 6.91
CA TYR A 474 -14.05 -12.79 6.25
C TYR A 474 -14.93 -13.05 5.03
N THR A 475 -15.96 -12.23 4.89
CA THR A 475 -16.81 -12.28 3.71
C THR A 475 -15.97 -11.93 2.48
N PRO A 476 -15.94 -12.77 1.43
CA PRO A 476 -15.21 -12.48 0.20
C PRO A 476 -15.63 -11.13 -0.40
N ASP A 477 -14.66 -10.38 -0.92
CA ASP A 477 -14.86 -9.02 -1.40
C ASP A 477 -15.98 -8.89 -2.44
N TYR A 478 -16.09 -9.84 -3.38
CA TYR A 478 -17.16 -9.86 -4.38
C TYR A 478 -18.56 -9.98 -3.76
N ILE A 479 -18.70 -10.66 -2.62
CA ILE A 479 -19.95 -10.76 -1.87
C ILE A 479 -20.24 -9.43 -1.17
N VAL A 480 -19.22 -8.81 -0.56
CA VAL A 480 -19.34 -7.49 0.09
C VAL A 480 -19.77 -6.45 -0.94
N GLN A 481 -19.12 -6.41 -2.10
CA GLN A 481 -19.48 -5.51 -3.20
C GLN A 481 -20.91 -5.77 -3.70
N TYR A 482 -21.30 -7.03 -3.84
CA TYR A 482 -22.66 -7.38 -4.22
C TYR A 482 -23.69 -6.86 -3.19
N ILE A 483 -23.45 -7.07 -1.90
CA ILE A 483 -24.31 -6.59 -0.82
C ILE A 483 -24.41 -5.06 -0.87
N VAL A 484 -23.28 -4.35 -0.90
CA VAL A 484 -23.25 -2.88 -0.95
C VAL A 484 -24.00 -2.34 -2.16
N LYS A 485 -23.77 -2.93 -3.34
CA LYS A 485 -24.43 -2.54 -4.58
C LYS A 485 -25.96 -2.71 -4.55
N HIS A 486 -26.44 -3.76 -3.91
CA HIS A 486 -27.89 -4.07 -3.91
C HIS A 486 -28.62 -3.55 -2.67
N THR A 487 -27.91 -3.05 -1.65
CA THR A 487 -28.54 -2.48 -0.45
C THR A 487 -28.30 -0.99 -0.29
N LEU A 488 -27.06 -0.55 -0.33
CA LEU A 488 -26.69 0.84 -0.05
C LEU A 488 -26.78 1.74 -1.29
N GLU A 489 -26.33 1.27 -2.44
CA GLU A 489 -26.33 2.05 -3.68
C GLU A 489 -27.75 2.50 -4.11
N PRO A 490 -28.82 1.67 -4.05
CA PRO A 490 -30.17 2.13 -4.34
C PRO A 490 -30.63 3.25 -3.42
N VAL A 491 -30.37 3.14 -2.11
CA VAL A 491 -30.76 4.14 -1.10
C VAL A 491 -30.02 5.46 -1.33
N ILE A 492 -28.72 5.41 -1.63
CA ILE A 492 -27.94 6.60 -1.96
C ILE A 492 -28.47 7.26 -3.23
N ASN A 493 -28.76 6.49 -4.28
CA ASN A 493 -29.29 7.01 -5.54
C ASN A 493 -30.69 7.64 -5.36
N GLU A 494 -31.55 7.05 -4.54
CA GLU A 494 -32.84 7.65 -4.17
C GLU A 494 -32.63 9.00 -3.49
N LYS A 495 -31.77 9.07 -2.47
CA LYS A 495 -31.46 10.31 -1.76
C LYS A 495 -30.80 11.38 -2.63
N VAL A 496 -29.90 11.00 -3.53
CA VAL A 496 -29.29 11.92 -4.49
C VAL A 496 -30.30 12.48 -5.49
N ASN A 497 -31.34 11.71 -5.82
CA ASN A 497 -32.42 12.17 -6.73
C ASN A 497 -33.44 13.07 -6.02
N GLU A 498 -33.51 13.07 -4.68
CA GLU A 498 -34.36 13.96 -3.88
C GLU A 498 -33.73 15.38 -3.71
N PHE A 499 -32.42 15.52 -3.93
CA PHE A 499 -31.67 16.79 -3.90
C PHE A 499 -31.40 17.32 -5.33
#